data_5443ddf0203d14a2b0b6c5779610149f
#
_entry.id   5443ddf0203d14a2b0b6c5779610149f
#
_cell.length_a   1.000
_cell.length_b   1.000
_cell.length_c   1.000
_cell.angle_alpha   90.00
_cell.angle_beta   90.00
_cell.angle_gamma   90.00
#
_symmetry.space_group_name_H-M   'P 1'
#
loop_
_entity.id
_entity.type
_entity.pdbx_description
1 polymer ?
#
loop_
_entity_poly.entity_id
_entity_poly.type
_entity_poly.pdbx_seq_one_letter_code
_entity_poly.pdbx_strand_id
1 'polypeptide(L)'
;MAKRNSRVFAREHCHVSRKYKLSEMGLLNQVCDAFVVGSDQVWNFGVARNFGRSFLLNFARPEKKKVAVACSFGHKRDYRSDRERIITSDLLKKFDAISVREESAVDILDNVFGVNSTRVLDPVFSTDRKVYDDVAK
;
A
#
# COMPACT_ATOMS: atom_id res chain seq x y z
N MET A 1 -24.44 -2.66 10.73
CA MET A 1 -24.85 -2.85 9.32
C MET A 1 -23.70 -2.61 8.34
N ALA A 2 -23.00 -1.50 8.31
CA ALA A 2 -21.95 -1.18 7.34
C ALA A 2 -20.85 -2.25 7.15
N LYS A 3 -20.29 -2.82 8.23
CA LYS A 3 -19.26 -3.88 8.14
C LYS A 3 -19.73 -5.18 7.48
N ARG A 4 -21.04 -5.48 7.51
CA ARG A 4 -21.59 -6.67 6.86
C ARG A 4 -21.68 -6.46 5.35
N ASN A 5 -22.13 -5.30 4.91
CA ASN A 5 -22.28 -4.96 3.51
C ASN A 5 -20.93 -4.90 2.79
N SER A 6 -19.91 -4.30 3.41
CA SER A 6 -18.54 -4.28 2.85
C SER A 6 -17.94 -5.68 2.66
N ARG A 7 -18.26 -6.63 3.56
CA ARG A 7 -17.77 -8.02 3.43
C ARG A 7 -18.51 -8.79 2.31
N VAL A 8 -19.80 -8.54 2.14
CA VAL A 8 -20.58 -9.12 1.05
C VAL A 8 -20.04 -8.60 -0.27
N PHE A 9 -19.92 -7.27 -0.42
CA PHE A 9 -19.36 -6.62 -1.59
C PHE A 9 -17.99 -7.19 -1.97
N ALA A 10 -17.07 -7.28 -1.01
CA ALA A 10 -15.73 -7.81 -1.27
C ALA A 10 -15.75 -9.27 -1.76
N ARG A 11 -16.70 -10.09 -1.28
CA ARG A 11 -16.84 -11.49 -1.74
C ARG A 11 -17.39 -11.60 -3.14
N GLU A 12 -18.31 -10.72 -3.50
CA GLU A 12 -19.00 -10.76 -4.78
C GLU A 12 -18.20 -10.12 -5.92
N HIS A 13 -17.39 -9.11 -5.60
CA HIS A 13 -16.70 -8.28 -6.61
C HIS A 13 -15.17 -8.37 -6.56
N CYS A 14 -14.58 -9.00 -5.54
CA CYS A 14 -13.13 -9.09 -5.39
C CYS A 14 -12.68 -10.55 -5.25
N HIS A 15 -11.57 -10.90 -5.88
CA HIS A 15 -10.90 -12.18 -5.67
C HIS A 15 -10.13 -12.17 -4.35
N VAL A 16 -10.85 -12.35 -3.23
CA VAL A 16 -10.28 -12.27 -1.89
C VAL A 16 -9.67 -13.62 -1.49
N SER A 17 -8.39 -13.63 -1.16
CA SER A 17 -7.72 -14.81 -0.62
C SER A 17 -8.19 -15.14 0.81
N ARG A 18 -7.77 -16.29 1.34
CA ARG A 18 -7.89 -16.54 2.78
C ARG A 18 -7.13 -15.48 3.58
N LYS A 19 -7.45 -15.32 4.86
CA LYS A 19 -6.69 -14.46 5.76
C LYS A 19 -5.35 -15.11 6.09
N TYR A 20 -4.29 -14.30 6.05
CA TYR A 20 -2.93 -14.68 6.45
C TYR A 20 -2.56 -13.97 7.75
N LYS A 21 -1.86 -14.67 8.63
CA LYS A 21 -1.13 -14.05 9.74
C LYS A 21 0.15 -13.39 9.20
N LEU A 22 0.71 -12.44 9.93
CA LEU A 22 1.98 -11.79 9.52
C LEU A 22 3.10 -12.81 9.28
N SER A 23 3.19 -13.84 10.13
CA SER A 23 4.16 -14.95 9.99
C SER A 23 3.95 -15.82 8.76
N GLU A 24 2.77 -15.78 8.14
CA GLU A 24 2.41 -16.56 6.96
C GLU A 24 2.55 -15.79 5.66
N MET A 25 2.78 -14.46 5.71
CA MET A 25 2.85 -13.61 4.51
C MET A 25 3.90 -14.10 3.50
N GLY A 26 4.99 -14.67 3.99
CA GLY A 26 6.03 -15.25 3.13
C GLY A 26 5.54 -16.38 2.21
N LEU A 27 4.45 -17.08 2.56
CA LEU A 27 3.85 -18.14 1.73
C LEU A 27 3.30 -17.59 0.41
N LEU A 28 2.90 -16.31 0.38
CA LEU A 28 2.40 -15.65 -0.82
C LEU A 28 3.43 -15.65 -1.98
N ASN A 29 4.72 -15.72 -1.68
CA ASN A 29 5.77 -15.80 -2.69
C ASN A 29 5.70 -17.07 -3.56
N GLN A 30 4.98 -18.11 -3.12
CA GLN A 30 4.80 -19.35 -3.87
C GLN A 30 3.71 -19.24 -4.94
N VAL A 31 2.78 -18.30 -4.77
CA VAL A 31 1.56 -18.18 -5.60
C VAL A 31 1.40 -16.82 -6.27
N CYS A 32 2.25 -15.84 -5.94
CA CYS A 32 2.22 -14.51 -6.52
C CYS A 32 3.55 -14.17 -7.18
N ASP A 33 3.52 -13.59 -8.36
CA ASP A 33 4.71 -13.09 -9.08
C ASP A 33 4.97 -11.62 -8.80
N ALA A 34 3.93 -10.90 -8.39
CA ALA A 34 4.00 -9.48 -8.05
C ALA A 34 3.15 -9.17 -6.81
N PHE A 35 3.58 -8.15 -6.09
CA PHE A 35 2.86 -7.58 -4.95
C PHE A 35 2.57 -6.11 -5.19
N VAL A 36 1.33 -5.72 -5.01
CA VAL A 36 0.87 -4.32 -5.10
C VAL A 36 0.37 -3.88 -3.73
N VAL A 37 0.79 -2.70 -3.30
CA VAL A 37 0.32 -2.08 -2.06
C VAL A 37 -0.28 -0.70 -2.36
N GLY A 38 -1.32 -0.35 -1.66
CA GLY A 38 -2.09 0.91 -1.81
C GLY A 38 -3.59 0.62 -1.88
N SER A 39 -4.40 1.66 -2.07
CA SER A 39 -4.05 3.09 -2.21
C SER A 39 -4.03 3.86 -0.88
N ASP A 40 -4.44 3.51 0.18
CA ASP A 40 -4.71 4.29 1.40
C ASP A 40 -3.43 4.70 2.18
N GLN A 41 -3.61 5.16 3.41
CA GLN A 41 -2.55 5.57 4.35
C GLN A 41 -1.75 4.36 4.87
N VAL A 42 -1.34 3.48 3.96
CA VAL A 42 -0.64 2.24 4.28
C VAL A 42 0.76 2.49 4.87
N TRP A 43 1.32 3.67 4.64
CA TRP A 43 2.61 4.08 5.20
C TRP A 43 2.50 5.04 6.39
N ASN A 44 1.27 5.28 6.88
CA ASN A 44 1.05 5.95 8.14
C ASN A 44 1.28 4.97 9.30
N PHE A 45 2.43 5.11 9.98
CA PHE A 45 2.80 4.21 11.08
C PHE A 45 1.83 4.23 12.26
N GLY A 46 1.18 5.37 12.51
CA GLY A 46 0.15 5.47 13.54
C GLY A 46 -1.09 4.63 13.25
N VAL A 47 -1.46 4.52 11.97
CA VAL A 47 -2.60 3.73 11.48
C VAL A 47 -2.20 2.27 11.24
N ALA A 48 -1.08 2.04 10.57
CA ALA A 48 -0.59 0.72 10.19
C ALA A 48 -0.11 -0.12 11.39
N ARG A 49 0.34 0.53 12.47
CA ARG A 49 0.78 -0.13 13.73
C ARG A 49 1.69 -1.34 13.44
N ASN A 50 1.33 -2.52 13.97
CA ASN A 50 2.11 -3.76 13.84
C ASN A 50 2.18 -4.30 12.39
N PHE A 51 1.32 -3.83 11.49
CA PHE A 51 1.31 -4.23 10.07
C PHE A 51 2.22 -3.37 9.20
N GLY A 52 2.77 -2.26 9.69
CA GLY A 52 3.45 -1.24 8.92
C GLY A 52 4.52 -1.76 7.95
N ARG A 53 5.36 -2.71 8.39
CA ARG A 53 6.39 -3.29 7.53
C ARG A 53 5.85 -4.22 6.46
N SER A 54 4.68 -4.84 6.68
CA SER A 54 4.02 -5.65 5.65
C SER A 54 3.53 -4.78 4.50
N PHE A 55 3.13 -3.55 4.78
CA PHE A 55 2.81 -2.57 3.73
C PHE A 55 4.06 -1.99 3.03
N LEU A 56 5.26 -2.29 3.53
CA LEU A 56 6.52 -2.09 2.84
C LEU A 56 6.97 -3.37 2.11
N LEU A 57 6.09 -4.37 1.99
CA LEU A 57 6.31 -5.65 1.31
C LEU A 57 7.58 -6.38 1.78
N ASN A 58 7.91 -6.27 3.07
CA ASN A 58 9.12 -6.85 3.66
C ASN A 58 9.18 -8.37 3.58
N PHE A 59 8.04 -9.04 3.36
CA PHE A 59 7.91 -10.48 3.18
C PHE A 59 8.16 -10.93 1.74
N ALA A 60 8.10 -10.00 0.78
CA ALA A 60 8.28 -10.31 -0.63
C ALA A 60 9.76 -10.58 -0.95
N ARG A 61 10.03 -11.69 -1.62
CA ARG A 61 11.38 -12.07 -2.04
C ARG A 61 11.96 -11.08 -3.06
N PRO A 62 13.31 -11.03 -3.20
CA PRO A 62 13.95 -10.07 -4.10
C PRO A 62 13.49 -10.17 -5.56
N GLU A 63 13.25 -11.38 -6.06
CA GLU A 63 12.84 -11.65 -7.44
C GLU A 63 11.39 -11.28 -7.75
N LYS A 64 10.59 -10.98 -6.73
CA LYS A 64 9.17 -10.63 -6.90
C LYS A 64 9.00 -9.15 -7.17
N LYS A 65 8.14 -8.81 -8.13
CA LYS A 65 7.78 -7.42 -8.43
C LYS A 65 7.06 -6.76 -7.26
N LYS A 66 7.42 -5.53 -6.94
CA LYS A 66 6.88 -4.73 -5.84
C LYS A 66 6.46 -3.37 -6.35
N VAL A 67 5.18 -3.06 -6.27
CA VAL A 67 4.63 -1.79 -6.76
C VAL A 67 3.79 -1.13 -5.69
N ALA A 68 3.98 0.17 -5.51
CA ALA A 68 3.15 1.00 -4.67
C ALA A 68 2.25 1.90 -5.52
N VAL A 69 0.93 1.82 -5.30
CA VAL A 69 -0.05 2.56 -6.09
C VAL A 69 -0.80 3.55 -5.21
N ALA A 70 -0.61 4.84 -5.47
CA ALA A 70 -1.29 5.94 -4.79
C ALA A 70 -1.22 5.83 -3.26
N CYS A 71 -0.09 5.37 -2.72
CA CYS A 71 0.13 5.24 -1.29
C CYS A 71 0.17 6.61 -0.59
N SER A 72 -0.08 6.61 0.72
CA SER A 72 -0.07 7.82 1.52
C SER A 72 0.62 7.59 2.87
N PHE A 73 1.35 8.62 3.33
CA PHE A 73 1.84 8.70 4.70
C PHE A 73 0.79 9.29 5.66
N GLY A 74 -0.23 9.97 5.13
CA GLY A 74 -1.30 10.59 5.91
C GLY A 74 -0.88 11.84 6.71
N HIS A 75 0.33 12.35 6.51
CA HIS A 75 0.88 13.55 7.15
C HIS A 75 2.00 14.16 6.33
N LYS A 76 2.35 15.43 6.66
CA LYS A 76 3.33 16.22 5.92
C LYS A 76 4.79 16.00 6.37
N ARG A 77 5.02 15.24 7.42
CA ARG A 77 6.38 14.99 7.97
C ARG A 77 6.52 13.53 8.35
N ASP A 78 7.72 13.01 8.24
CA ASP A 78 8.04 11.68 8.76
C ASP A 78 8.36 11.76 10.27
N TYR A 79 7.65 10.96 11.06
CA TYR A 79 7.79 10.91 12.52
C TYR A 79 8.53 9.64 13.01
N ARG A 80 9.14 8.89 12.10
CA ARG A 80 9.89 7.68 12.45
C ARG A 80 11.18 8.04 13.16
N SER A 81 11.65 7.16 14.06
CA SER A 81 13.00 7.21 14.57
C SER A 81 14.03 6.96 13.46
N ASP A 82 15.28 7.38 13.66
CA ASP A 82 16.34 7.17 12.68
C ASP A 82 16.53 5.69 12.32
N ARG A 83 16.41 4.80 13.32
CA ARG A 83 16.45 3.36 13.09
C ARG A 83 15.33 2.88 12.15
N GLU A 84 14.10 3.35 12.35
CA GLU A 84 12.97 2.99 11.48
C GLU A 84 13.08 3.65 10.09
N ARG A 85 13.69 4.82 9.99
CA ARG A 85 13.98 5.47 8.70
C ARG A 85 14.93 4.63 7.85
N ILE A 86 16.03 4.15 8.45
CA ILE A 86 16.99 3.29 7.75
C ILE A 86 16.28 2.03 7.22
N ILE A 87 15.55 1.32 8.07
CA ILE A 87 14.82 0.11 7.67
C ILE A 87 13.79 0.41 6.58
N THR A 88 13.07 1.51 6.71
CA THR A 88 12.05 1.92 5.74
C THR A 88 12.68 2.27 4.40
N SER A 89 13.79 3.03 4.39
CA SER A 89 14.54 3.37 3.18
C SER A 89 15.01 2.12 2.45
N ASP A 90 15.59 1.16 3.17
CA ASP A 90 16.07 -0.11 2.58
C ASP A 90 14.94 -0.94 1.97
N LEU A 91 13.74 -0.87 2.53
CA LEU A 91 12.57 -1.56 1.99
C LEU A 91 11.99 -0.82 0.78
N LEU A 92 11.87 0.51 0.85
CA LEU A 92 11.35 1.33 -0.24
C LEU A 92 12.23 1.24 -1.50
N LYS A 93 13.55 1.19 -1.36
CA LYS A 93 14.50 1.00 -2.46
C LYS A 93 14.34 -0.32 -3.21
N LYS A 94 13.60 -1.27 -2.66
CA LYS A 94 13.31 -2.57 -3.31
C LYS A 94 12.03 -2.56 -4.14
N PHE A 95 11.32 -1.43 -4.21
CA PHE A 95 10.15 -1.31 -5.07
C PHE A 95 10.57 -1.04 -6.51
N ASP A 96 9.91 -1.68 -7.45
CA ASP A 96 10.11 -1.47 -8.90
C ASP A 96 9.46 -0.14 -9.34
N ALA A 97 8.36 0.24 -8.71
CA ALA A 97 7.69 1.51 -8.95
C ALA A 97 6.93 2.00 -7.70
N ILE A 98 6.95 3.32 -7.49
CA ILE A 98 6.25 3.96 -6.38
C ILE A 98 5.42 5.12 -6.91
N SER A 99 4.12 5.10 -6.63
CA SER A 99 3.27 6.25 -6.77
C SER A 99 2.58 6.61 -5.45
N VAL A 100 2.39 7.91 -5.24
CA VAL A 100 1.75 8.48 -4.05
C VAL A 100 0.70 9.51 -4.45
N ARG A 101 -0.24 9.82 -3.58
CA ARG A 101 -1.33 10.74 -3.92
C ARG A 101 -1.12 12.17 -3.42
N GLU A 102 -0.21 12.43 -2.48
CA GLU A 102 0.08 13.77 -1.96
C GLU A 102 1.49 14.23 -2.32
N GLU A 103 1.63 15.53 -2.57
CA GLU A 103 2.95 16.17 -2.79
C GLU A 103 3.86 15.97 -1.59
N SER A 104 3.32 16.11 -0.36
CA SER A 104 4.10 15.87 0.86
C SER A 104 4.65 14.45 0.97
N ALA A 105 4.04 13.46 0.32
CA ALA A 105 4.56 12.10 0.28
C ALA A 105 5.73 11.99 -0.72
N VAL A 106 5.69 12.73 -1.83
CA VAL A 106 6.85 12.86 -2.75
C VAL A 106 8.03 13.46 -2.01
N ASP A 107 7.81 14.58 -1.29
CA ASP A 107 8.85 15.25 -0.50
C ASP A 107 9.47 14.32 0.56
N ILE A 108 8.63 13.52 1.25
CA ILE A 108 9.11 12.55 2.25
C ILE A 108 9.95 11.46 1.59
N LEU A 109 9.50 10.92 0.46
CA LEU A 109 10.23 9.85 -0.25
C LEU A 109 11.58 10.33 -0.75
N ASP A 110 11.63 11.51 -1.34
CA ASP A 110 12.86 12.09 -1.87
C ASP A 110 13.82 12.53 -0.74
N ASN A 111 13.37 13.43 0.12
CA ASN A 111 14.24 14.10 1.09
C ASN A 111 14.59 13.23 2.31
N VAL A 112 13.73 12.28 2.71
CA VAL A 112 13.96 11.45 3.90
C VAL A 112 14.49 10.07 3.53
N PHE A 113 13.96 9.47 2.46
CA PHE A 113 14.29 8.10 2.09
C PHE A 113 15.19 7.96 0.87
N GLY A 114 15.39 9.04 0.09
CA GLY A 114 16.20 9.04 -1.12
C GLY A 114 15.61 8.12 -2.20
N VAL A 115 14.26 8.14 -2.36
CA VAL A 115 13.54 7.27 -3.27
C VAL A 115 12.63 8.08 -4.18
N ASN A 116 12.78 7.91 -5.48
CA ASN A 116 11.95 8.57 -6.49
C ASN A 116 10.51 8.03 -6.46
N SER A 117 9.55 8.91 -6.66
CA SER A 117 8.13 8.54 -6.78
C SER A 117 7.38 9.46 -7.74
N THR A 118 6.21 9.00 -8.19
CA THR A 118 5.32 9.78 -9.06
C THR A 118 4.04 10.11 -8.28
N ARG A 119 3.61 11.39 -8.32
CA ARG A 119 2.30 11.76 -7.80
C ARG A 119 1.21 11.37 -8.79
N VAL A 120 0.18 10.70 -8.27
CA VAL A 120 -1.01 10.28 -9.04
C VAL A 120 -2.28 10.62 -8.29
N LEU A 121 -3.42 10.62 -8.97
CA LEU A 121 -4.71 10.71 -8.32
C LEU A 121 -5.03 9.40 -7.57
N ASP A 122 -5.91 9.49 -6.57
CA ASP A 122 -6.45 8.29 -5.94
C ASP A 122 -7.16 7.43 -7.00
N PRO A 123 -6.98 6.10 -7.01
CA PRO A 123 -7.60 5.18 -7.97
C PRO A 123 -9.12 5.30 -8.08
N VAL A 124 -9.80 5.83 -7.07
CA VAL A 124 -11.23 6.12 -7.14
C VAL A 124 -11.60 7.04 -8.32
N PHE A 125 -10.69 7.93 -8.73
CA PHE A 125 -10.90 8.83 -9.86
C PHE A 125 -10.58 8.21 -11.22
N SER A 126 -9.98 7.03 -11.27
CA SER A 126 -9.69 6.32 -12.53
C SER A 126 -10.82 5.39 -12.96
N THR A 127 -11.85 5.24 -12.14
CA THR A 127 -13.01 4.39 -12.42
C THR A 127 -14.13 5.22 -13.06
N ASP A 128 -14.73 4.71 -14.13
CA ASP A 128 -15.89 5.35 -14.79
C ASP A 128 -17.03 5.57 -13.77
N ARG A 129 -17.61 6.77 -13.77
CA ARG A 129 -18.75 7.13 -12.94
C ARG A 129 -19.89 6.12 -13.04
N LYS A 130 -20.13 5.56 -14.21
CA LYS A 130 -21.18 4.55 -14.45
C LYS A 130 -21.04 3.34 -13.51
N VAL A 131 -19.80 2.91 -13.22
CA VAL A 131 -19.54 1.81 -12.28
C VAL A 131 -20.05 2.15 -10.88
N TYR A 132 -19.84 3.40 -10.43
CA TYR A 132 -20.35 3.85 -9.13
C TYR A 132 -21.88 3.96 -9.11
N ASP A 133 -22.47 4.45 -10.20
CA ASP A 133 -23.93 4.57 -10.33
C ASP A 133 -24.61 3.19 -10.33
N ASP A 134 -23.97 2.17 -10.89
CA ASP A 134 -24.48 0.79 -10.92
C ASP A 134 -24.36 0.09 -9.56
N VAL A 135 -23.33 0.39 -8.77
CA VAL A 135 -23.15 -0.16 -7.41
C VAL A 135 -24.02 0.55 -6.38
N ALA A 136 -24.43 1.79 -6.63
CA ALA A 136 -25.26 2.60 -5.71
C ALA A 136 -26.76 2.25 -5.75
N LYS A 137 -27.24 1.43 -6.70
CA LYS A 137 -28.61 0.93 -6.82
C LYS A 137 -28.83 -0.26 -5.89
#